data_aeee78c08c63336106ef3a29bd066656
#
_entry.id   aeee78c08c63336106ef3a29bd066656
#
_cell.length_a   1.000
_cell.length_b   1.000
_cell.length_c   1.000
_cell.angle_alpha   90.00
_cell.angle_beta   90.00
_cell.angle_gamma   90.00
#
_symmetry.space_group_name_H-M   'P 1'
#
loop_
_entity.id
_entity.type
_entity.pdbx_description
1 polymer ?
#
loop_
_entity_poly.entity_id
_entity_poly.type
_entity_poly.pdbx_seq_one_letter_code
_entity_poly.pdbx_strand_id
1 'polypeptide(L)'
;LSPYQNKWTIKARVTLKTDIKHWSNARGDGKLFSVHLMDESGEIRATGFNDAVDRFYPILQENKVYFISKAKVTIAKKQFSTLPNEYEISLESGSEIEECAEAGDVPEVKYNFVPINELNTVEPNNTTDVIAILDSYSDVSEIVSKATQRPIKKRELSLIDSSGMSVRMTLWGSQAENFESTISGEDKPVMAFKGVKVSDFGGRSLSMFSSSTMSINPDIPESHGLRGWYDNEGNAAPIRAISSAMDGGAAAGGGTTPGAMRANEFRTFAQVKDQSLGTSFERADFFNTRAMVVYIRPGTLYYTACPSQECNKKVLMDAAGNWRCEKCDRSSPAPVRPDIYAGSVA
;
A
#
# COMPACT_ATOMS: atom_id res chain seq x y z
N LEU A 1 -4.47 -32.15 9.72
CA LEU A 1 -3.65 -32.12 10.93
C LEU A 1 -4.49 -31.83 12.17
N SER A 2 -4.09 -32.38 13.33
CA SER A 2 -4.76 -32.18 14.61
C SER A 2 -3.73 -32.11 15.74
N PRO A 3 -3.96 -31.32 16.80
CA PRO A 3 -3.08 -31.27 17.97
C PRO A 3 -2.91 -32.61 18.71
N TYR A 4 -3.81 -33.55 18.45
CA TYR A 4 -3.80 -34.87 19.07
C TYR A 4 -3.00 -35.93 18.29
N GLN A 5 -2.51 -35.60 17.10
CA GLN A 5 -1.66 -36.47 16.29
C GLN A 5 -0.18 -36.13 16.53
N ASN A 6 0.54 -37.11 17.09
CA ASN A 6 1.97 -36.93 17.41
C ASN A 6 2.93 -37.40 16.31
N LYS A 7 2.43 -38.17 15.32
CA LYS A 7 3.23 -38.67 14.19
C LYS A 7 2.53 -38.29 12.90
N TRP A 8 3.11 -37.38 12.19
CA TRP A 8 2.62 -36.93 10.89
C TRP A 8 3.79 -36.38 10.06
N THR A 9 3.65 -36.49 8.77
CA THR A 9 4.49 -35.83 7.78
C THR A 9 3.57 -35.23 6.74
N ILE A 10 3.78 -33.97 6.41
CA ILE A 10 3.08 -33.29 5.31
C ILE A 10 4.06 -33.01 4.19
N LYS A 11 3.56 -33.05 2.95
CA LYS A 11 4.24 -32.55 1.75
C LYS A 11 3.51 -31.26 1.38
N ALA A 12 4.17 -30.12 1.49
CA ALA A 12 3.51 -28.83 1.30
C ALA A 12 4.44 -27.82 0.60
N ARG A 13 3.83 -26.93 -0.18
CA ARG A 13 4.50 -25.80 -0.84
C ARG A 13 4.51 -24.60 0.09
N VAL A 14 5.63 -23.90 0.17
CA VAL A 14 5.71 -22.59 0.82
C VAL A 14 5.10 -21.53 -0.10
N THR A 15 3.96 -20.96 0.29
CA THR A 15 3.24 -19.93 -0.48
C THR A 15 3.56 -18.52 -0.03
N LEU A 16 4.03 -18.37 1.20
CA LEU A 16 4.45 -17.11 1.80
C LEU A 16 5.55 -17.36 2.82
N LYS A 17 6.55 -16.48 2.85
CA LYS A 17 7.57 -16.42 3.91
C LYS A 17 7.70 -14.99 4.41
N THR A 18 7.42 -14.77 5.70
CA THR A 18 7.57 -13.43 6.29
C THR A 18 9.01 -13.13 6.64
N ASP A 19 9.38 -11.84 6.67
CA ASP A 19 10.63 -11.39 7.26
C ASP A 19 10.74 -11.79 8.74
N ILE A 20 11.98 -11.86 9.24
CA ILE A 20 12.25 -12.08 10.66
C ILE A 20 11.77 -10.87 11.44
N LYS A 21 10.84 -11.10 12.36
CA LYS A 21 10.35 -10.07 13.29
C LYS A 21 11.01 -10.22 14.64
N HIS A 22 11.57 -9.14 15.15
CA HIS A 22 12.11 -9.07 16.50
C HIS A 22 11.06 -8.52 17.47
N TRP A 23 11.01 -9.08 18.66
CA TRP A 23 10.16 -8.61 19.75
C TRP A 23 10.97 -8.50 21.04
N SER A 24 10.57 -7.55 21.87
CA SER A 24 11.13 -7.34 23.22
C SER A 24 9.97 -7.12 24.19
N ASN A 25 9.97 -7.83 25.29
CA ASN A 25 8.98 -7.68 26.36
C ASN A 25 9.62 -7.94 27.73
N ALA A 26 8.83 -7.81 28.81
CA ALA A 26 9.31 -8.01 30.19
C ALA A 26 9.91 -9.42 30.48
N ARG A 27 9.70 -10.40 29.58
CA ARG A 27 10.22 -11.78 29.70
C ARG A 27 11.50 -12.01 28.88
N GLY A 28 11.96 -11.01 28.13
CA GLY A 28 13.15 -11.06 27.29
C GLY A 28 12.87 -10.68 25.83
N ASP A 29 13.92 -10.83 25.04
CA ASP A 29 13.92 -10.54 23.61
C ASP A 29 13.81 -11.84 22.81
N GLY A 30 13.28 -11.76 21.62
CA GLY A 30 13.19 -12.90 20.72
C GLY A 30 12.95 -12.50 19.29
N LYS A 31 12.98 -13.50 18.43
CA LYS A 31 12.72 -13.37 17.00
C LYS A 31 11.78 -14.47 16.54
N LEU A 32 11.03 -14.18 15.50
CA LEU A 32 10.12 -15.15 14.86
C LEU A 32 10.04 -14.89 13.37
N PHE A 33 9.68 -15.92 12.64
CA PHE A 33 9.19 -15.83 11.27
C PHE A 33 8.00 -16.76 11.09
N SER A 34 7.22 -16.54 10.04
CA SER A 34 6.11 -17.42 9.67
C SER A 34 6.18 -17.77 8.19
N VAL A 35 5.71 -18.95 7.86
CA VAL A 35 5.47 -19.39 6.49
C VAL A 35 4.03 -19.87 6.37
N HIS A 36 3.45 -19.70 5.18
CA HIS A 36 2.23 -20.40 4.81
C HIS A 36 2.60 -21.62 3.99
N LEU A 37 2.00 -22.73 4.33
CA LEU A 37 2.22 -24.03 3.73
C LEU A 37 0.92 -24.48 3.08
N MET A 38 0.96 -24.85 1.81
CA MET A 38 -0.20 -25.28 1.04
C MET A 38 -0.03 -26.72 0.58
N ASP A 39 -1.08 -27.51 0.74
CA ASP A 39 -1.28 -28.82 0.14
C ASP A 39 -2.65 -28.90 -0.55
N GLU A 40 -3.06 -30.07 -1.00
CA GLU A 40 -4.35 -30.27 -1.67
C GLU A 40 -5.56 -29.91 -0.81
N SER A 41 -5.42 -29.97 0.52
CA SER A 41 -6.50 -29.71 1.48
C SER A 41 -6.67 -28.24 1.83
N GLY A 42 -5.65 -27.39 1.57
CA GLY A 42 -5.67 -25.96 1.86
C GLY A 42 -4.36 -25.44 2.41
N GLU A 43 -4.43 -24.26 3.03
CA GLU A 43 -3.28 -23.56 3.59
C GLU A 43 -3.25 -23.61 5.12
N ILE A 44 -2.07 -23.78 5.69
CA ILE A 44 -1.80 -23.73 7.13
C ILE A 44 -0.59 -22.82 7.39
N ARG A 45 -0.65 -22.03 8.47
CA ARG A 45 0.46 -21.23 8.91
C ARG A 45 1.42 -22.05 9.77
N ALA A 46 2.74 -21.92 9.51
CA ALA A 46 3.78 -22.43 10.38
C ALA A 46 4.62 -21.26 10.92
N THR A 47 4.97 -21.30 12.22
CA THR A 47 5.75 -20.23 12.86
C THR A 47 6.94 -20.83 13.59
N GLY A 48 8.14 -20.28 13.36
CA GLY A 48 9.38 -20.60 14.05
C GLY A 48 9.80 -19.46 15.00
N PHE A 49 10.25 -19.80 16.19
CA PHE A 49 10.74 -18.87 17.20
C PHE A 49 12.21 -19.13 17.53
N ASN A 50 12.98 -18.08 17.80
CA ASN A 50 14.36 -18.11 18.26
C ASN A 50 15.25 -19.10 17.49
N ASP A 51 15.67 -20.21 18.08
CA ASP A 51 16.53 -21.22 17.46
C ASP A 51 15.94 -21.83 16.18
N ALA A 52 14.60 -21.96 16.11
CA ALA A 52 13.93 -22.41 14.91
C ALA A 52 14.06 -21.38 13.76
N VAL A 53 14.18 -20.08 14.06
CA VAL A 53 14.48 -19.05 13.05
C VAL A 53 15.84 -19.30 12.44
N ASP A 54 16.87 -19.48 13.26
CA ASP A 54 18.25 -19.67 12.76
C ASP A 54 18.38 -20.92 11.92
N ARG A 55 17.63 -21.97 12.28
CA ARG A 55 17.70 -23.27 11.60
C ARG A 55 16.90 -23.30 10.32
N PHE A 56 15.65 -22.81 10.33
CA PHE A 56 14.72 -23.06 9.23
C PHE A 56 14.51 -21.88 8.30
N TYR A 57 14.79 -20.65 8.77
CA TYR A 57 14.65 -19.49 7.91
C TYR A 57 15.54 -19.55 6.64
N PRO A 58 16.82 -19.97 6.69
CA PRO A 58 17.64 -20.07 5.48
C PRO A 58 17.22 -21.22 4.55
N ILE A 59 16.58 -22.26 5.07
CA ILE A 59 16.20 -23.46 4.32
C ILE A 59 14.90 -23.24 3.53
N LEU A 60 13.88 -22.68 4.20
CA LEU A 60 12.56 -22.50 3.60
C LEU A 60 12.59 -21.36 2.58
N GLN A 61 12.18 -21.66 1.35
CA GLN A 61 12.09 -20.70 0.24
C GLN A 61 10.68 -20.72 -0.33
N GLU A 62 10.17 -19.57 -0.76
CA GLU A 62 8.87 -19.46 -1.41
C GLU A 62 8.85 -20.27 -2.71
N ASN A 63 7.68 -20.78 -3.03
CA ASN A 63 7.38 -21.64 -4.18
C ASN A 63 8.01 -23.02 -4.17
N LYS A 64 8.89 -23.35 -3.22
CA LYS A 64 9.45 -24.70 -3.07
C LYS A 64 8.56 -25.59 -2.20
N VAL A 65 8.68 -26.90 -2.43
CA VAL A 65 7.94 -27.95 -1.72
C VAL A 65 8.84 -28.64 -0.71
N TYR A 66 8.30 -28.90 0.46
CA TYR A 66 9.02 -29.52 1.57
C TYR A 66 8.20 -30.62 2.20
N PHE A 67 8.89 -31.67 2.68
CA PHE A 67 8.38 -32.58 3.69
C PHE A 67 8.63 -31.97 5.06
N ILE A 68 7.57 -31.86 5.88
CA ILE A 68 7.64 -31.31 7.22
C ILE A 68 7.08 -32.34 8.20
N SER A 69 7.85 -32.63 9.24
CA SER A 69 7.47 -33.58 10.30
C SER A 69 7.99 -33.13 11.66
N LYS A 70 7.55 -33.82 12.72
CA LYS A 70 7.96 -33.58 14.11
C LYS A 70 7.78 -32.14 14.59
N ALA A 71 6.87 -31.40 13.98
CA ALA A 71 6.49 -30.08 14.46
C ALA A 71 5.19 -30.15 15.28
N LYS A 72 4.95 -29.17 16.11
CA LYS A 72 3.79 -29.13 17.00
C LYS A 72 2.60 -28.47 16.31
N VAL A 73 1.44 -29.11 16.34
CA VAL A 73 0.17 -28.53 15.90
C VAL A 73 -0.52 -27.86 17.08
N THR A 74 -0.97 -26.62 16.89
CA THR A 74 -1.67 -25.81 17.90
C THR A 74 -2.92 -25.17 17.30
N ILE A 75 -3.82 -24.67 18.14
CA ILE A 75 -5.00 -23.92 17.69
C ILE A 75 -4.53 -22.58 17.11
N ALA A 76 -5.04 -22.24 15.93
CA ALA A 76 -4.67 -21.03 15.22
C ALA A 76 -5.07 -19.77 15.98
N LYS A 77 -4.13 -18.85 16.13
CA LYS A 77 -4.38 -17.51 16.69
C LYS A 77 -4.89 -16.59 15.61
N LYS A 78 -6.20 -16.50 15.45
CA LYS A 78 -6.87 -15.72 14.38
C LYS A 78 -6.45 -14.26 14.30
N GLN A 79 -5.98 -13.66 15.40
CA GLN A 79 -5.43 -12.29 15.39
C GLN A 79 -4.12 -12.14 14.59
N PHE A 80 -3.42 -13.25 14.28
CA PHE A 80 -2.14 -13.24 13.56
C PHE A 80 -2.20 -14.00 12.23
N SER A 81 -3.35 -14.58 11.87
CA SER A 81 -3.52 -15.33 10.63
C SER A 81 -4.87 -15.06 10.01
N THR A 82 -4.87 -14.75 8.71
CA THR A 82 -6.08 -14.61 7.89
C THR A 82 -6.53 -15.92 7.26
N LEU A 83 -5.74 -16.99 7.43
CA LEU A 83 -6.05 -18.30 6.88
C LEU A 83 -7.29 -18.90 7.56
N PRO A 84 -8.14 -19.61 6.79
CA PRO A 84 -9.36 -20.23 7.32
C PRO A 84 -9.08 -21.41 8.24
N ASN A 85 -7.86 -21.97 8.23
CA ASN A 85 -7.49 -23.13 9.01
C ASN A 85 -7.66 -22.89 10.52
N GLU A 86 -8.20 -23.85 11.24
CA GLU A 86 -8.39 -23.79 12.70
C GLU A 86 -7.10 -24.07 13.47
N TYR A 87 -6.09 -24.62 12.80
CA TYR A 87 -4.81 -25.00 13.40
C TYR A 87 -3.66 -24.22 12.78
N GLU A 88 -2.56 -24.14 13.52
CA GLU A 88 -1.26 -23.65 13.06
C GLU A 88 -0.15 -24.59 13.53
N ILE A 89 0.98 -24.57 12.81
CA ILE A 89 2.17 -25.35 13.11
C ILE A 89 3.17 -24.48 13.85
N SER A 90 3.70 -24.99 14.96
CA SER A 90 4.86 -24.39 15.62
C SER A 90 6.11 -25.22 15.28
N LEU A 91 7.06 -24.59 14.59
CA LEU A 91 8.36 -25.19 14.30
C LEU A 91 9.22 -25.12 15.55
N GLU A 92 9.64 -26.27 16.04
CA GLU A 92 10.47 -26.41 17.21
C GLU A 92 11.88 -26.89 16.81
N SER A 93 12.83 -26.91 17.73
CA SER A 93 14.20 -27.39 17.47
C SER A 93 14.26 -28.85 17.02
N GLY A 94 13.27 -29.65 17.40
CA GLY A 94 13.10 -31.04 16.97
C GLY A 94 12.40 -31.26 15.64
N SER A 95 11.86 -30.21 15.02
CA SER A 95 11.18 -30.32 13.73
C SER A 95 12.15 -30.72 12.62
N GLU A 96 11.65 -31.48 11.65
CA GLU A 96 12.41 -31.90 10.47
C GLU A 96 11.76 -31.30 9.23
N ILE A 97 12.59 -30.70 8.39
CA ILE A 97 12.20 -30.06 7.13
C ILE A 97 13.19 -30.50 6.06
N GLU A 98 12.69 -31.14 5.02
CA GLU A 98 13.47 -31.65 3.89
C GLU A 98 12.87 -31.14 2.57
N GLU A 99 13.70 -30.59 1.69
CA GLU A 99 13.25 -30.10 0.37
C GLU A 99 12.86 -31.28 -0.52
N CYS A 100 11.69 -31.21 -1.13
CA CYS A 100 11.19 -32.22 -2.07
C CYS A 100 11.52 -31.79 -3.50
N ALA A 101 12.41 -32.54 -4.15
CA ALA A 101 12.77 -32.25 -5.55
C ALA A 101 11.63 -32.51 -6.54
N GLU A 102 10.70 -33.44 -6.21
CA GLU A 102 9.54 -33.77 -7.04
C GLU A 102 8.28 -33.06 -6.55
N ALA A 103 8.04 -31.86 -7.04
CA ALA A 103 6.92 -31.02 -6.62
C ALA A 103 5.59 -31.35 -7.30
N GLY A 104 5.54 -32.30 -8.24
CA GLY A 104 4.46 -32.49 -9.23
C GLY A 104 3.04 -32.66 -8.71
N ASP A 105 2.83 -33.13 -7.46
CA ASP A 105 1.49 -33.39 -6.90
C ASP A 105 1.02 -32.32 -5.92
N VAL A 106 1.82 -31.28 -5.65
CA VAL A 106 1.43 -30.20 -4.72
C VAL A 106 0.87 -29.04 -5.50
N PRO A 107 -0.36 -28.59 -5.19
CA PRO A 107 -0.99 -27.49 -5.93
C PRO A 107 -0.09 -26.26 -6.01
N GLU A 108 -0.14 -25.59 -7.16
CA GLU A 108 0.41 -24.26 -7.30
C GLU A 108 -0.48 -23.24 -6.60
N VAL A 109 0.06 -22.06 -6.32
CA VAL A 109 -0.69 -20.98 -5.69
C VAL A 109 -1.91 -20.67 -6.56
N LYS A 110 -3.10 -20.95 -6.05
CA LYS A 110 -4.36 -20.57 -6.72
C LYS A 110 -4.65 -19.11 -6.46
N TYR A 111 -4.84 -18.37 -7.53
CA TYR A 111 -5.31 -16.99 -7.48
C TYR A 111 -6.80 -16.92 -7.82
N ASN A 112 -7.48 -15.95 -7.22
CA ASN A 112 -8.84 -15.55 -7.58
C ASN A 112 -8.78 -14.08 -8.02
N PHE A 113 -8.25 -13.85 -9.21
CA PHE A 113 -8.00 -12.50 -9.70
C PHE A 113 -9.29 -11.70 -9.93
N VAL A 114 -9.32 -10.50 -9.38
CA VAL A 114 -10.34 -9.50 -9.66
C VAL A 114 -9.75 -8.44 -10.59
N PRO A 115 -10.35 -8.19 -11.77
CA PRO A 115 -9.92 -7.14 -12.68
C PRO A 115 -9.99 -5.75 -12.04
N ILE A 116 -9.10 -4.84 -12.48
CA ILE A 116 -9.02 -3.50 -11.89
C ILE A 116 -10.35 -2.73 -11.99
N ASN A 117 -11.08 -2.87 -13.10
CA ASN A 117 -12.39 -2.22 -13.28
C ASN A 117 -13.47 -2.75 -12.32
N GLU A 118 -13.31 -3.95 -11.79
CA GLU A 118 -14.23 -4.57 -10.84
C GLU A 118 -13.86 -4.36 -9.37
N LEU A 119 -12.71 -3.77 -9.08
CA LEU A 119 -12.28 -3.50 -7.69
C LEU A 119 -13.29 -2.66 -6.90
N ASN A 120 -14.14 -1.89 -7.57
CA ASN A 120 -15.22 -1.14 -6.91
C ASN A 120 -16.31 -2.04 -6.30
N THR A 121 -16.43 -3.31 -6.73
CA THR A 121 -17.38 -4.27 -6.16
C THR A 121 -16.86 -4.91 -4.87
N VAL A 122 -15.56 -4.87 -4.64
CA VAL A 122 -14.94 -5.39 -3.42
C VAL A 122 -15.11 -4.37 -2.30
N GLU A 123 -15.65 -4.79 -1.17
CA GLU A 123 -15.83 -3.90 -0.01
C GLU A 123 -14.47 -3.41 0.53
N PRO A 124 -14.39 -2.14 0.98
CA PRO A 124 -13.18 -1.62 1.62
C PRO A 124 -12.77 -2.47 2.82
N ASN A 125 -11.47 -2.61 3.00
CA ASN A 125 -10.81 -3.44 4.00
C ASN A 125 -10.84 -4.96 3.74
N ASN A 126 -11.57 -5.44 2.76
CA ASN A 126 -11.46 -6.83 2.30
C ASN A 126 -10.18 -7.04 1.48
N THR A 127 -9.80 -8.29 1.35
CA THR A 127 -8.63 -8.70 0.57
C THR A 127 -9.06 -9.28 -0.77
N THR A 128 -8.23 -9.09 -1.78
CA THR A 128 -8.44 -9.62 -3.14
C THR A 128 -7.11 -10.01 -3.77
N ASP A 129 -7.16 -10.80 -4.84
CA ASP A 129 -6.00 -11.08 -5.67
C ASP A 129 -6.09 -10.24 -6.94
N VAL A 130 -4.96 -9.73 -7.42
CA VAL A 130 -4.89 -8.89 -8.61
C VAL A 130 -3.69 -9.29 -9.45
N ILE A 131 -3.87 -9.36 -10.77
CA ILE A 131 -2.78 -9.47 -11.74
C ILE A 131 -2.76 -8.23 -12.62
N ALA A 132 -1.60 -7.62 -12.80
CA ALA A 132 -1.47 -6.38 -13.52
C ALA A 132 -0.05 -6.19 -14.07
N ILE A 133 0.11 -5.29 -15.04
CA ILE A 133 1.41 -4.80 -15.52
C ILE A 133 1.84 -3.64 -14.62
N LEU A 134 3.11 -3.62 -14.24
CA LEU A 134 3.73 -2.47 -13.58
C LEU A 134 3.90 -1.34 -14.59
N ASP A 135 3.13 -0.26 -14.46
CA ASP A 135 3.26 0.90 -15.35
C ASP A 135 4.36 1.86 -14.88
N SER A 136 4.35 2.19 -13.60
CA SER A 136 5.35 3.05 -12.98
C SER A 136 5.40 2.83 -11.46
N TYR A 137 6.43 3.34 -10.81
CA TYR A 137 6.56 3.32 -9.36
C TYR A 137 7.25 4.58 -8.84
N SER A 138 6.98 4.94 -7.59
CA SER A 138 7.60 6.08 -6.91
C SER A 138 8.92 5.69 -6.25
N ASP A 139 9.71 6.69 -5.86
CA ASP A 139 10.79 6.51 -4.91
C ASP A 139 10.25 6.06 -3.54
N VAL A 140 11.15 5.51 -2.71
CA VAL A 140 10.82 5.20 -1.32
C VAL A 140 10.62 6.49 -0.55
N SER A 141 9.45 6.66 0.03
CA SER A 141 9.14 7.74 0.96
C SER A 141 8.98 7.21 2.37
N GLU A 142 9.10 8.08 3.36
CA GLU A 142 8.96 7.72 4.77
C GLU A 142 7.78 8.48 5.38
N ILE A 143 6.91 7.76 6.08
CA ILE A 143 5.81 8.34 6.82
C ILE A 143 5.87 7.91 8.29
N VAL A 144 5.44 8.80 9.20
CA VAL A 144 5.34 8.46 10.62
C VAL A 144 4.00 7.79 10.90
N SER A 145 4.05 6.55 11.39
CA SER A 145 2.86 5.80 11.80
C SER A 145 2.14 6.52 12.96
N LYS A 146 0.87 6.84 12.78
CA LYS A 146 0.06 7.46 13.85
C LYS A 146 -0.10 6.55 15.08
N ALA A 147 -0.11 5.23 14.88
CA ALA A 147 -0.31 4.26 15.95
C ALA A 147 0.96 4.00 16.77
N THR A 148 2.12 3.94 16.10
CA THR A 148 3.38 3.55 16.75
C THR A 148 4.38 4.69 16.89
N GLN A 149 4.11 5.86 16.28
CA GLN A 149 5.01 7.03 16.20
C GLN A 149 6.39 6.70 15.61
N ARG A 150 6.47 5.59 14.86
CA ARG A 150 7.69 5.15 14.19
C ARG A 150 7.64 5.45 12.70
N PRO A 151 8.78 5.79 12.09
CA PRO A 151 8.87 5.93 10.66
C PRO A 151 8.63 4.59 9.98
N ILE A 152 7.85 4.60 8.90
CA ILE A 152 7.58 3.42 8.06
C ILE A 152 7.85 3.82 6.62
N LYS A 153 8.66 3.04 5.93
CA LYS A 153 8.93 3.22 4.51
C LYS A 153 7.73 2.80 3.67
N LYS A 154 7.47 3.58 2.65
CA LYS A 154 6.35 3.45 1.72
C LYS A 154 6.84 3.63 0.29
N ARG A 155 6.31 2.83 -0.63
CA ARG A 155 6.45 2.99 -2.07
C ARG A 155 5.09 2.78 -2.73
N GLU A 156 4.78 3.57 -3.74
CA GLU A 156 3.57 3.43 -4.54
C GLU A 156 3.89 2.90 -5.92
N LEU A 157 3.08 1.96 -6.39
CA LEU A 157 3.11 1.41 -7.73
C LEU A 157 1.85 1.84 -8.46
N SER A 158 1.97 2.11 -9.76
CA SER A 158 0.85 2.21 -10.69
C SER A 158 0.74 0.91 -11.46
N LEU A 159 -0.39 0.25 -11.36
CA LEU A 159 -0.67 -1.04 -11.98
C LEU A 159 -1.77 -0.89 -13.01
N ILE A 160 -1.62 -1.53 -14.17
CA ILE A 160 -2.60 -1.54 -15.26
C ILE A 160 -2.96 -2.95 -15.67
N ASP A 161 -4.18 -3.16 -16.14
CA ASP A 161 -4.63 -4.44 -16.69
C ASP A 161 -5.39 -4.29 -18.01
N SER A 162 -5.84 -5.41 -18.55
CA SER A 162 -6.57 -5.46 -19.82
C SER A 162 -7.94 -4.76 -19.80
N SER A 163 -8.42 -4.32 -18.65
CA SER A 163 -9.64 -3.49 -18.57
C SER A 163 -9.43 -2.04 -19.02
N GLY A 164 -8.19 -1.64 -19.34
CA GLY A 164 -7.82 -0.26 -19.65
C GLY A 164 -7.84 0.67 -18.44
N MET A 165 -7.80 0.10 -17.25
CA MET A 165 -7.78 0.87 -16.00
C MET A 165 -6.47 0.72 -15.26
N SER A 166 -6.12 1.76 -14.45
CA SER A 166 -5.00 1.69 -13.52
C SER A 166 -5.45 1.86 -12.07
N VAL A 167 -4.71 1.19 -11.19
CA VAL A 167 -4.90 1.25 -9.74
C VAL A 167 -3.56 1.49 -9.05
N ARG A 168 -3.60 2.25 -7.96
CA ARG A 168 -2.44 2.44 -7.09
C ARG A 168 -2.33 1.29 -6.09
N MET A 169 -1.12 0.72 -5.99
CA MET A 169 -0.72 -0.26 -5.00
C MET A 169 0.31 0.36 -4.07
N THR A 170 0.12 0.20 -2.76
CA THR A 170 1.09 0.67 -1.77
C THR A 170 1.85 -0.50 -1.15
N LEU A 171 3.18 -0.43 -1.20
CA LEU A 171 4.12 -1.32 -0.52
C LEU A 171 4.61 -0.67 0.77
N TRP A 172 4.93 -1.46 1.80
CA TRP A 172 5.34 -0.99 3.11
C TRP A 172 6.62 -1.68 3.61
N GLY A 173 7.42 -0.97 4.39
CA GLY A 173 8.60 -1.51 5.07
C GLY A 173 9.61 -2.10 4.10
N SER A 174 10.08 -3.32 4.39
CA SER A 174 11.08 -4.04 3.58
C SER A 174 10.61 -4.29 2.15
N GLN A 175 9.31 -4.52 1.91
CA GLN A 175 8.76 -4.67 0.56
C GLN A 175 8.95 -3.39 -0.26
N ALA A 176 8.78 -2.22 0.36
CA ALA A 176 9.00 -0.93 -0.31
C ALA A 176 10.49 -0.68 -0.60
N GLU A 177 11.38 -1.07 0.32
CA GLU A 177 12.83 -0.89 0.18
C GLU A 177 13.43 -1.80 -0.89
N ASN A 178 13.07 -3.09 -0.85
CA ASN A 178 13.70 -4.12 -1.68
C ASN A 178 13.04 -4.24 -3.07
N PHE A 179 12.01 -3.48 -3.36
CA PHE A 179 11.22 -3.61 -4.58
C PHE A 179 12.07 -3.54 -5.86
N GLU A 180 12.98 -2.57 -5.98
CA GLU A 180 13.82 -2.42 -7.16
C GLU A 180 14.74 -3.61 -7.40
N SER A 181 15.31 -4.18 -6.33
CA SER A 181 16.11 -5.39 -6.44
C SER A 181 15.26 -6.61 -6.82
N THR A 182 13.99 -6.62 -6.41
CA THR A 182 13.06 -7.70 -6.70
C THR A 182 12.64 -7.71 -8.17
N ILE A 183 12.41 -6.55 -8.79
CA ILE A 183 12.06 -6.47 -10.22
C ILE A 183 13.29 -6.64 -11.15
N SER A 184 14.50 -6.67 -10.60
CA SER A 184 15.76 -6.94 -11.34
C SER A 184 15.96 -6.11 -12.61
N GLY A 185 15.40 -4.89 -12.67
CA GLY A 185 15.48 -3.99 -13.82
C GLY A 185 14.63 -4.40 -15.03
N GLU A 186 13.68 -5.33 -14.86
CA GLU A 186 12.72 -5.67 -15.90
C GLU A 186 11.82 -4.46 -16.22
N ASP A 187 11.65 -4.20 -17.51
CA ASP A 187 10.75 -3.14 -17.96
C ASP A 187 9.30 -3.65 -17.95
N LYS A 188 8.46 -2.99 -17.17
CA LYS A 188 7.01 -3.24 -17.07
C LYS A 188 6.65 -4.73 -16.90
N PRO A 189 7.13 -5.40 -15.82
CA PRO A 189 6.82 -6.81 -15.57
C PRO A 189 5.33 -7.03 -15.29
N VAL A 190 4.85 -8.24 -15.55
CA VAL A 190 3.57 -8.73 -15.03
C VAL A 190 3.73 -9.03 -13.55
N MET A 191 2.83 -8.54 -12.74
CA MET A 191 2.85 -8.72 -11.29
C MET A 191 1.56 -9.37 -10.83
N ALA A 192 1.65 -10.49 -10.14
CA ALA A 192 0.53 -11.13 -9.47
C ALA A 192 0.61 -10.87 -7.96
N PHE A 193 -0.47 -10.37 -7.41
CA PHE A 193 -0.62 -10.08 -6.00
C PHE A 193 -1.70 -10.96 -5.40
N LYS A 194 -1.40 -11.60 -4.27
CA LYS A 194 -2.37 -12.41 -3.51
C LYS A 194 -2.67 -11.76 -2.18
N GLY A 195 -3.96 -11.67 -1.84
CA GLY A 195 -4.43 -11.20 -0.55
C GLY A 195 -4.09 -9.74 -0.26
N VAL A 196 -4.16 -8.85 -1.26
CA VAL A 196 -3.94 -7.42 -1.06
C VAL A 196 -5.22 -6.74 -0.58
N LYS A 197 -5.06 -5.77 0.32
CA LYS A 197 -6.19 -5.07 0.93
C LYS A 197 -6.71 -3.97 0.02
N VAL A 198 -8.01 -3.94 -0.16
CA VAL A 198 -8.71 -2.87 -0.87
C VAL A 198 -8.96 -1.69 0.07
N SER A 199 -8.71 -0.47 -0.40
CA SER A 199 -8.87 0.77 0.35
C SER A 199 -9.54 1.83 -0.52
N ASP A 200 -10.25 2.76 0.13
CA ASP A 200 -10.84 3.95 -0.52
C ASP A 200 -10.02 5.22 -0.25
N PHE A 201 -8.81 5.07 0.28
CA PHE A 201 -7.96 6.21 0.57
C PHE A 201 -7.35 6.78 -0.73
N GLY A 202 -7.72 8.02 -1.05
CA GLY A 202 -7.30 8.64 -2.30
C GLY A 202 -7.90 7.97 -3.56
N GLY A 203 -9.19 7.65 -3.54
CA GLY A 203 -9.86 6.81 -4.52
C GLY A 203 -9.64 5.32 -4.23
N ARG A 204 -10.14 4.44 -5.12
CA ARG A 204 -9.95 3.01 -4.97
C ARG A 204 -8.47 2.66 -5.12
N SER A 205 -7.88 2.01 -4.13
CA SER A 205 -6.46 1.68 -4.09
C SER A 205 -6.22 0.34 -3.40
N LEU A 206 -5.05 -0.20 -3.60
CA LEU A 206 -4.60 -1.47 -3.03
C LEU A 206 -3.44 -1.24 -2.06
N SER A 207 -3.31 -2.10 -1.07
CA SER A 207 -2.23 -2.05 -0.10
C SER A 207 -1.76 -3.46 0.23
N MET A 208 -0.46 -3.69 0.12
CA MET A 208 0.15 -4.92 0.64
C MET A 208 0.33 -4.83 2.15
N PHE A 209 0.26 -5.95 2.82
CA PHE A 209 0.62 -6.11 4.22
C PHE A 209 1.35 -7.45 4.44
N SER A 210 1.72 -7.75 5.66
CA SER A 210 2.64 -8.87 5.96
C SER A 210 2.16 -10.27 5.53
N SER A 211 0.89 -10.43 5.20
CA SER A 211 0.31 -11.68 4.69
C SER A 211 0.02 -11.65 3.19
N SER A 212 0.26 -10.54 2.51
CA SER A 212 0.14 -10.45 1.05
C SER A 212 1.39 -10.99 0.39
N THR A 213 1.23 -11.67 -0.75
CA THR A 213 2.35 -12.10 -1.59
C THR A 213 2.36 -11.37 -2.92
N MET A 214 3.55 -11.22 -3.49
CA MET A 214 3.81 -10.61 -4.79
C MET A 214 4.70 -11.55 -5.58
N SER A 215 4.30 -11.88 -6.80
CA SER A 215 5.08 -12.68 -7.75
C SER A 215 5.28 -11.89 -9.03
N ILE A 216 6.51 -11.93 -9.55
CA ILE A 216 6.89 -11.22 -10.78
C ILE A 216 6.96 -12.23 -11.90
N ASN A 217 6.32 -11.90 -13.03
CA ASN A 217 6.23 -12.75 -14.22
C ASN A 217 5.91 -14.22 -13.87
N PRO A 218 4.87 -14.50 -13.06
CA PRO A 218 4.55 -15.88 -12.72
C PRO A 218 4.20 -16.67 -13.97
N ASP A 219 4.65 -17.92 -14.00
CA ASP A 219 4.36 -18.84 -15.11
C ASP A 219 2.94 -19.42 -15.00
N ILE A 220 1.96 -18.56 -15.26
CA ILE A 220 0.53 -18.89 -15.24
C ILE A 220 -0.16 -18.34 -16.50
N PRO A 221 -1.27 -18.96 -16.93
CA PRO A 221 -1.98 -18.55 -18.15
C PRO A 221 -2.40 -17.09 -18.16
N GLU A 222 -2.85 -16.56 -17.03
CA GLU A 222 -3.28 -15.17 -16.87
C GLU A 222 -2.12 -14.18 -17.07
N SER A 223 -0.92 -14.54 -16.63
CA SER A 223 0.29 -13.74 -16.84
C SER A 223 0.65 -13.66 -18.32
N HIS A 224 0.63 -14.80 -19.00
CA HIS A 224 0.90 -14.86 -20.45
C HIS A 224 -0.16 -14.09 -21.25
N GLY A 225 -1.44 -14.24 -20.89
CA GLY A 225 -2.54 -13.50 -21.52
C GLY A 225 -2.40 -11.99 -21.36
N LEU A 226 -2.07 -11.54 -20.15
CA LEU A 226 -1.92 -10.11 -19.85
C LEU A 226 -0.68 -9.51 -20.55
N ARG A 227 0.43 -10.24 -20.61
CA ARG A 227 1.62 -9.82 -21.37
C ARG A 227 1.29 -9.70 -22.85
N GLY A 228 0.63 -10.72 -23.43
CA GLY A 228 0.22 -10.67 -24.84
C GLY A 228 -0.69 -9.49 -25.17
N TRP A 229 -1.65 -9.18 -24.28
CA TRP A 229 -2.46 -7.98 -24.44
C TRP A 229 -1.64 -6.69 -24.40
N TYR A 230 -0.72 -6.58 -23.45
CA TYR A 230 0.10 -5.39 -23.29
C TYR A 230 0.99 -5.12 -24.51
N ASP A 231 1.64 -6.16 -25.02
CA ASP A 231 2.56 -6.06 -26.15
C ASP A 231 1.83 -5.71 -27.46
N ASN A 232 0.56 -6.13 -27.62
CA ASN A 232 -0.21 -5.89 -28.84
C ASN A 232 -1.04 -4.59 -28.78
N GLU A 233 -1.65 -4.29 -27.64
CA GLU A 233 -2.66 -3.23 -27.53
C GLU A 233 -2.42 -2.28 -26.34
N GLY A 234 -2.03 -2.84 -25.18
CA GLY A 234 -2.01 -2.14 -23.90
C GLY A 234 -0.98 -1.02 -23.81
N ASN A 235 0.14 -1.14 -24.52
CA ASN A 235 1.19 -0.12 -24.54
C ASN A 235 0.73 1.22 -25.16
N ALA A 236 -0.22 1.19 -26.09
CA ALA A 236 -0.77 2.37 -26.79
C ALA A 236 -2.19 2.72 -26.31
N ALA A 237 -2.82 1.92 -25.45
CA ALA A 237 -4.18 2.11 -25.02
C ALA A 237 -4.32 3.31 -24.03
N PRO A 238 -5.39 4.10 -24.11
CA PRO A 238 -5.67 5.13 -23.12
C PRO A 238 -6.03 4.49 -21.78
N ILE A 239 -5.20 4.68 -20.77
CA ILE A 239 -5.39 4.14 -19.43
C ILE A 239 -6.17 5.13 -18.56
N ARG A 240 -7.21 4.65 -17.87
CA ARG A 240 -8.05 5.44 -16.96
C ARG A 240 -7.75 5.07 -15.51
N ALA A 241 -7.31 6.03 -14.71
CA ALA A 241 -7.02 5.80 -13.29
C ALA A 241 -8.31 5.70 -12.45
N ILE A 242 -8.38 4.69 -11.57
CA ILE A 242 -9.41 4.58 -10.53
C ILE A 242 -8.91 5.10 -9.17
N SER A 243 -7.61 5.29 -9.02
CA SER A 243 -6.96 5.93 -7.86
C SER A 243 -6.63 7.38 -8.18
N SER A 244 -6.54 8.23 -7.16
CA SER A 244 -5.96 9.56 -7.29
C SER A 244 -4.50 9.45 -7.71
N ALA A 245 -3.97 10.46 -8.42
CA ALA A 245 -2.58 10.50 -8.88
C ALA A 245 -1.61 10.21 -7.73
N MET A 246 -0.47 9.57 -8.04
CA MET A 246 0.65 9.41 -7.10
C MET A 246 1.10 10.78 -6.65
N ASP A 247 1.02 11.06 -5.36
CA ASP A 247 1.45 12.33 -4.79
C ASP A 247 2.90 12.21 -4.35
N GLY A 248 3.78 12.76 -5.14
CA GLY A 248 5.15 13.07 -4.74
C GLY A 248 5.17 14.38 -3.97
N GLY A 249 4.60 14.42 -2.74
CA GLY A 249 4.67 15.64 -1.94
C GLY A 249 3.66 15.66 -0.80
N ALA A 250 4.18 15.73 0.39
CA ALA A 250 3.54 15.87 1.68
C ALA A 250 2.15 16.55 1.67
N ALA A 251 1.12 15.80 2.08
CA ALA A 251 -0.06 16.39 2.67
C ALA A 251 -0.34 15.68 4.01
N ALA A 252 0.13 16.31 5.07
CA ALA A 252 -0.31 16.04 6.42
C ALA A 252 -1.76 16.49 6.58
N GLY A 253 -2.59 15.66 7.18
CA GLY A 253 -3.88 16.11 7.66
C GLY A 253 -5.01 15.10 7.43
N GLY A 254 -5.15 14.16 8.36
CA GLY A 254 -6.28 13.25 8.39
C GLY A 254 -7.57 13.94 8.81
N GLY A 255 -8.65 13.50 8.25
CA GLY A 255 -10.02 13.75 8.66
C GLY A 255 -10.92 12.90 7.80
N THR A 256 -11.39 11.78 8.35
CA THR A 256 -12.49 11.02 7.78
C THR A 256 -13.72 11.92 7.72
N THR A 257 -14.06 12.37 6.53
CA THR A 257 -15.33 13.04 6.29
C THR A 257 -16.22 12.12 5.46
N PRO A 258 -17.41 11.71 6.00
CA PRO A 258 -18.42 11.05 5.17
C PRO A 258 -18.93 12.07 4.14
N GLY A 259 -18.65 11.83 2.87
CA GLY A 259 -19.10 12.69 1.77
C GLY A 259 -18.03 13.09 0.77
N ALA A 260 -16.82 12.49 0.81
CA ALA A 260 -15.85 12.67 -0.26
C ALA A 260 -16.44 12.16 -1.58
N MET A 261 -16.87 13.10 -2.42
CA MET A 261 -17.29 12.83 -3.79
C MET A 261 -16.20 12.06 -4.51
N ARG A 262 -16.64 11.12 -5.36
CA ARG A 262 -15.77 10.27 -6.19
C ARG A 262 -14.75 11.15 -6.90
N ALA A 263 -13.46 10.93 -6.63
CA ALA A 263 -12.33 11.76 -7.07
C ALA A 263 -12.19 11.95 -8.60
N ASN A 264 -13.02 11.28 -9.39
CA ASN A 264 -12.99 11.29 -10.85
C ASN A 264 -14.15 12.04 -11.52
N GLU A 265 -15.06 12.64 -10.76
CA GLU A 265 -16.17 13.38 -11.35
C GLU A 265 -15.79 14.86 -11.49
N PHE A 266 -15.45 15.28 -12.70
CA PHE A 266 -15.27 16.69 -13.01
C PHE A 266 -16.61 17.42 -13.02
N ARG A 267 -16.65 18.56 -12.35
CA ARG A 267 -17.82 19.43 -12.31
C ARG A 267 -17.56 20.71 -13.07
N THR A 268 -18.55 21.16 -13.78
CA THR A 268 -18.52 22.52 -14.38
C THR A 268 -18.86 23.54 -13.31
N PHE A 269 -18.42 24.79 -13.49
CA PHE A 269 -18.79 25.87 -12.56
C PHE A 269 -20.32 26.07 -12.44
N ALA A 270 -21.08 25.80 -13.51
CA ALA A 270 -22.53 25.81 -13.45
C ALA A 270 -23.04 24.74 -12.46
N GLN A 271 -22.57 23.50 -12.56
CA GLN A 271 -22.95 22.43 -11.64
C GLN A 271 -22.54 22.72 -10.19
N VAL A 272 -21.38 23.34 -9.96
CA VAL A 272 -20.94 23.75 -8.62
C VAL A 272 -21.93 24.76 -8.02
N LYS A 273 -22.39 25.73 -8.84
CA LYS A 273 -23.37 26.74 -8.45
C LYS A 273 -24.75 26.13 -8.22
N ASP A 274 -25.25 25.31 -9.13
CA ASP A 274 -26.57 24.66 -9.04
C ASP A 274 -26.69 23.75 -7.82
N GLN A 275 -25.59 23.10 -7.44
CA GLN A 275 -25.52 22.23 -6.25
C GLN A 275 -25.15 22.97 -4.98
N SER A 276 -24.99 24.29 -5.04
CA SER A 276 -24.63 25.15 -3.91
C SER A 276 -23.37 24.67 -3.16
N LEU A 277 -22.39 24.11 -3.88
CA LEU A 277 -21.15 23.64 -3.25
C LEU A 277 -20.34 24.84 -2.73
N GLY A 278 -19.76 24.67 -1.54
CA GLY A 278 -18.97 25.72 -0.88
C GLY A 278 -19.80 26.80 -0.17
N THR A 279 -21.12 26.66 -0.09
CA THR A 279 -22.00 27.61 0.61
C THR A 279 -22.24 27.24 2.08
N SER A 280 -21.85 26.04 2.50
CA SER A 280 -21.97 25.61 3.90
C SER A 280 -20.84 26.21 4.75
N PHE A 281 -21.18 26.84 5.86
CA PHE A 281 -20.21 27.33 6.85
C PHE A 281 -19.67 26.23 7.78
N GLU A 282 -20.32 25.07 7.81
CA GLU A 282 -19.95 23.96 8.69
C GLU A 282 -18.94 23.01 8.08
N ARG A 283 -18.89 22.93 6.76
CA ARG A 283 -18.05 21.96 6.04
C ARG A 283 -17.55 22.50 4.71
N ALA A 284 -16.27 22.26 4.42
CA ALA A 284 -15.70 22.54 3.09
C ALA A 284 -16.12 21.44 2.10
N ASP A 285 -16.60 21.85 0.93
CA ASP A 285 -16.88 20.95 -0.19
C ASP A 285 -15.69 20.95 -1.16
N PHE A 286 -15.26 19.75 -1.58
CA PHE A 286 -14.17 19.55 -2.51
C PHE A 286 -14.72 19.02 -3.84
N PHE A 287 -14.28 19.55 -4.96
CA PHE A 287 -14.67 19.09 -6.29
C PHE A 287 -13.50 19.25 -7.28
N ASN A 288 -13.52 18.42 -8.32
CA ASN A 288 -12.56 18.54 -9.43
C ASN A 288 -13.22 19.32 -10.57
N THR A 289 -12.47 20.25 -11.15
CA THR A 289 -12.89 20.98 -12.34
C THR A 289 -11.75 21.07 -13.35
N ARG A 290 -12.10 21.14 -14.62
CA ARG A 290 -11.14 21.47 -15.70
C ARG A 290 -11.52 22.84 -16.24
N ALA A 291 -10.62 23.80 -16.06
CA ALA A 291 -10.83 25.17 -16.51
C ALA A 291 -9.57 25.72 -17.20
N MET A 292 -9.76 26.64 -18.12
CA MET A 292 -8.68 27.42 -18.71
C MET A 292 -8.54 28.75 -17.95
N VAL A 293 -7.34 29.04 -17.52
CA VAL A 293 -7.05 30.38 -16.93
C VAL A 293 -7.06 31.39 -18.04
N VAL A 294 -8.11 32.21 -18.10
CA VAL A 294 -8.27 33.23 -19.15
C VAL A 294 -7.69 34.58 -18.76
N TYR A 295 -7.54 34.86 -17.47
CA TYR A 295 -6.99 36.10 -16.97
C TYR A 295 -6.38 35.92 -15.57
N ILE A 296 -5.20 36.51 -15.38
CA ILE A 296 -4.56 36.60 -14.05
C ILE A 296 -4.40 38.09 -13.74
N ARG A 297 -4.98 38.56 -12.66
CA ARG A 297 -4.86 39.94 -12.23
C ARG A 297 -3.43 40.20 -11.75
N PRO A 298 -2.66 41.07 -12.42
CA PRO A 298 -1.31 41.41 -11.97
C PRO A 298 -1.37 42.20 -10.65
N GLY A 299 -0.41 42.00 -9.78
CA GLY A 299 -0.14 42.83 -8.60
C GLY A 299 -0.69 42.38 -7.26
N THR A 300 -1.49 41.28 -7.20
CA THR A 300 -2.02 40.79 -5.93
C THR A 300 -1.93 39.26 -5.77
N LEU A 301 -0.92 38.66 -6.39
CA LEU A 301 -0.73 37.22 -6.40
C LEU A 301 -0.20 36.66 -5.06
N TYR A 302 0.45 37.53 -4.28
CA TYR A 302 1.01 37.13 -2.98
C TYR A 302 0.98 38.32 -2.03
N TYR A 303 1.07 38.02 -0.73
CA TYR A 303 1.26 39.03 0.29
C TYR A 303 2.35 38.62 1.28
N THR A 304 3.01 39.61 1.85
CA THR A 304 4.02 39.40 2.88
C THR A 304 3.37 38.96 4.18
N ALA A 305 3.78 37.81 4.70
CA ALA A 305 3.20 37.24 5.92
C ALA A 305 4.18 37.29 7.10
N CYS A 306 3.62 37.17 8.30
CA CYS A 306 4.38 37.10 9.54
C CYS A 306 5.37 35.90 9.53
N PRO A 307 6.64 36.12 9.96
CA PRO A 307 7.65 35.06 10.01
C PRO A 307 7.41 33.96 11.06
N SER A 308 6.45 34.13 11.99
CA SER A 308 6.13 33.15 13.01
C SER A 308 5.48 31.90 12.36
N GLN A 309 5.93 30.70 12.75
CA GLN A 309 5.53 29.41 12.12
C GLN A 309 4.02 29.16 12.09
N GLU A 310 3.29 29.67 13.07
CA GLU A 310 1.82 29.47 13.18
C GLU A 310 1.01 30.73 12.79
N CYS A 311 1.66 31.76 12.25
CA CYS A 311 1.01 33.01 11.90
C CYS A 311 1.12 33.32 10.41
N ASN A 312 -0.01 33.27 9.71
CA ASN A 312 -0.12 33.63 8.30
C ASN A 312 -0.74 35.03 8.10
N LYS A 313 -0.74 35.88 9.12
CA LYS A 313 -1.30 37.23 9.02
C LYS A 313 -0.43 38.09 8.10
N LYS A 314 -1.06 38.83 7.22
CA LYS A 314 -0.39 39.85 6.41
C LYS A 314 0.33 40.87 7.31
N VAL A 315 1.57 41.17 7.00
CA VAL A 315 2.36 42.22 7.68
C VAL A 315 2.39 43.51 6.86
N LEU A 316 2.45 44.63 7.55
CA LEU A 316 2.55 45.94 6.94
C LEU A 316 3.89 46.58 7.35
N MET A 317 4.48 47.31 6.43
CA MET A 317 5.72 48.07 6.71
C MET A 317 5.38 49.31 7.50
N ASP A 318 6.05 49.54 8.61
CA ASP A 318 5.94 50.75 9.42
C ASP A 318 6.81 51.88 8.89
N ALA A 319 6.67 53.09 9.46
CA ALA A 319 7.42 54.26 9.03
C ALA A 319 8.94 54.15 9.28
N ALA A 320 9.39 53.18 10.09
CA ALA A 320 10.79 52.89 10.36
C ALA A 320 11.37 51.80 9.42
N GLY A 321 10.59 51.30 8.45
CA GLY A 321 11.01 50.27 7.54
C GLY A 321 10.92 48.83 8.04
N ASN A 322 10.30 48.60 9.19
CA ASN A 322 10.10 47.26 9.74
C ASN A 322 8.74 46.68 9.37
N TRP A 323 8.65 45.39 9.27
CA TRP A 323 7.41 44.67 8.99
C TRP A 323 6.69 44.31 10.30
N ARG A 324 5.56 44.91 10.59
CA ARG A 324 4.77 44.68 11.81
C ARG A 324 3.62 43.74 11.57
N CYS A 325 3.51 42.71 12.45
CA CYS A 325 2.37 41.81 12.52
C CYS A 325 1.41 42.25 13.65
N GLU A 326 0.22 42.68 13.30
CA GLU A 326 -0.81 43.08 14.28
C GLU A 326 -1.29 41.94 15.18
N LYS A 327 -1.27 40.66 14.70
CA LYS A 327 -1.70 39.50 15.47
C LYS A 327 -0.67 39.09 16.52
N CYS A 328 0.61 39.15 16.19
CA CYS A 328 1.71 38.72 17.06
C CYS A 328 2.32 39.88 17.85
N ASP A 329 1.96 41.14 17.50
CA ASP A 329 2.53 42.40 17.99
C ASP A 329 4.08 42.43 17.95
N ARG A 330 4.64 41.94 16.82
CA ARG A 330 6.09 41.85 16.58
C ARG A 330 6.45 42.59 15.33
N SER A 331 7.58 43.31 15.39
CA SER A 331 8.20 43.91 14.21
C SER A 331 9.46 43.15 13.82
N SER A 332 9.69 42.97 12.53
CA SER A 332 10.85 42.27 11.96
C SER A 332 11.49 43.15 10.85
N PRO A 333 12.82 43.22 10.75
CA PRO A 333 13.50 44.00 9.71
C PRO A 333 13.37 43.36 8.30
N ALA A 334 12.97 42.10 8.22
CA ALA A 334 12.74 41.42 6.93
C ALA A 334 11.39 40.69 6.93
N PRO A 335 10.63 40.75 5.83
CA PRO A 335 9.44 39.89 5.68
C PRO A 335 9.92 38.49 5.37
N VAL A 336 9.54 37.53 6.19
CA VAL A 336 9.90 36.15 5.94
C VAL A 336 8.61 35.37 5.64
N ARG A 337 8.37 35.14 4.45
CA ARG A 337 7.63 34.17 3.64
C ARG A 337 7.00 34.86 2.43
N PRO A 338 7.68 34.86 1.27
CA PRO A 338 7.10 35.32 0.01
C PRO A 338 6.04 34.35 -0.57
N ASP A 339 5.72 33.26 0.09
CA ASP A 339 5.09 32.06 -0.51
C ASP A 339 3.59 31.88 -0.24
N ILE A 340 2.92 32.90 0.34
CA ILE A 340 1.47 32.81 0.52
C ILE A 340 0.79 33.47 -0.68
N TYR A 341 0.31 32.66 -1.62
CA TYR A 341 -0.47 33.10 -2.76
C TYR A 341 -1.92 33.38 -2.33
N ALA A 342 -2.42 34.54 -2.66
CA ALA A 342 -3.83 34.89 -2.53
C ALA A 342 -4.47 34.76 -3.92
N GLY A 343 -5.03 33.58 -4.22
CA GLY A 343 -5.82 33.35 -5.42
C GLY A 343 -7.28 33.25 -5.09
N SER A 344 -8.14 34.07 -5.68
CA SER A 344 -9.57 33.83 -5.73
C SER A 344 -9.97 33.59 -7.18
N VAL A 345 -10.72 32.49 -7.40
CA VAL A 345 -11.37 32.22 -8.69
C VAL A 345 -12.78 32.81 -8.59
N ALA A 346 -13.08 33.79 -9.43
CA ALA A 346 -14.40 34.41 -9.55
C ALA A 346 -15.23 33.70 -10.65
#